data_8b8f8d2ff31595427fdb2b51915902ad
#
_entry.id   8b8f8d2ff31595427fdb2b51915902ad
#
_cell.length_a   1.000
_cell.length_b   1.000
_cell.length_c   1.000
_cell.angle_alpha   90.00
_cell.angle_beta   90.00
_cell.angle_gamma   90.00
#
_symmetry.space_group_name_H-M   'P 1'
#
loop_
_entity.id
_entity.type
_entity.pdbx_description
1 polymer ?
#
loop_
_entity_poly.entity_id
_entity_poly.type
_entity_poly.pdbx_seq_one_letter_code
_entity_poly.pdbx_strand_id
1 'polypeptide(L)'
;MHVSLVGSEMCIRDRHIPYQESLFLSEFDYFLRVKGLSMKDAGIMEDDLVAIKKTSEVRNGDIVVARIDDEVTLKYFQSSGDQIKLIPANDDFEEIYINKETEGFFIEGKSVGLVREN
;
A
#
# COMPACT_ATOMS: atom_id res chain seq x y z
N MET A 1 -3.69 9.98 -3.23
CA MET A 1 -2.33 9.49 -3.06
C MET A 1 -1.94 8.61 -4.21
N HIS A 2 -0.83 8.91 -4.80
CA HIS A 2 -0.30 8.10 -5.88
C HIS A 2 0.86 7.26 -5.38
N VAL A 3 0.99 6.07 -5.90
CA VAL A 3 2.13 5.23 -5.62
C VAL A 3 2.73 4.79 -6.93
N SER A 4 4.04 4.60 -6.94
CA SER A 4 4.76 4.12 -8.11
C SER A 4 5.40 2.80 -7.81
N LEU A 5 5.29 1.86 -8.74
CA LEU A 5 5.98 0.59 -8.62
C LEU A 5 7.48 0.81 -8.76
N VAL A 6 8.23 0.31 -7.82
CA VAL A 6 9.69 0.32 -7.85
C VAL A 6 10.11 -1.08 -8.23
N GLY A 7 11.04 -1.21 -9.16
CA GLY A 7 11.55 -2.50 -9.55
C GLY A 7 11.99 -3.27 -8.33
N SER A 8 11.36 -4.41 -8.10
CA SER A 8 11.43 -5.06 -6.81
C SER A 8 12.82 -5.52 -6.42
N GLU A 9 13.58 -6.04 -7.36
CA GLU A 9 14.88 -6.58 -7.02
C GLU A 9 16.00 -5.58 -7.21
N MET A 10 15.93 -4.85 -8.30
CA MET A 10 17.09 -4.07 -8.70
C MET A 10 17.30 -2.84 -7.86
N CYS A 11 16.25 -2.20 -7.45
CA CYS A 11 16.37 -0.95 -6.72
C CYS A 11 16.74 -1.15 -5.27
N ILE A 12 16.47 -2.32 -4.74
CA ILE A 12 16.53 -2.54 -3.31
C ILE A 12 17.70 -3.43 -2.93
N ARG A 13 17.82 -4.59 -3.56
CA ARG A 13 18.77 -5.59 -3.15
C ARG A 13 20.23 -5.24 -3.39
N ASP A 14 20.46 -4.50 -4.44
CA ASP A 14 21.84 -4.21 -4.84
C ASP A 14 22.41 -3.02 -4.14
N ARG A 15 21.64 -2.36 -3.28
CA ARG A 15 22.11 -1.09 -2.80
C ARG A 15 22.20 -0.96 -1.30
N HIS A 16 21.11 -0.62 -0.70
CA HIS A 16 21.20 0.07 0.57
C HIS A 16 20.59 -0.66 1.71
N ILE A 17 19.76 -1.65 1.43
CA ILE A 17 18.99 -2.27 2.47
C ILE A 17 19.04 -3.78 2.49
N PRO A 18 20.15 -4.40 2.08
CA PRO A 18 20.23 -5.86 2.16
C PRO A 18 20.09 -6.37 3.60
N TYR A 19 20.64 -5.62 4.55
CA TYR A 19 20.48 -6.01 5.94
C TYR A 19 19.09 -5.70 6.46
N GLN A 20 18.41 -4.73 5.85
CA GLN A 20 17.08 -4.36 6.31
C GLN A 20 16.02 -5.36 5.88
N GLU A 21 16.27 -6.10 4.82
CA GLU A 21 15.35 -7.18 4.46
C GLU A 21 15.16 -8.16 5.60
N SER A 22 16.22 -8.37 6.39
CA SER A 22 16.15 -9.28 7.50
C SER A 22 15.25 -8.78 8.63
N LEU A 23 14.88 -7.50 8.62
CA LEU A 23 13.98 -6.93 9.60
C LEU A 23 12.52 -7.15 9.25
N PHE A 24 12.22 -7.55 8.03
CA PHE A 24 10.85 -7.84 7.65
C PHE A 24 10.49 -9.22 8.16
N LEU A 25 9.42 -9.29 8.93
CA LEU A 25 8.96 -10.54 9.50
C LEU A 25 8.17 -11.37 8.50
N SER A 26 7.72 -10.75 7.43
CA SER A 26 6.93 -11.40 6.39
C SER A 26 7.62 -11.25 5.06
N GLU A 27 7.43 -12.24 4.21
CA GLU A 27 7.88 -12.14 2.84
C GLU A 27 7.10 -11.05 2.11
N PHE A 28 7.76 -10.40 1.20
CA PHE A 28 7.10 -9.41 0.35
C PHE A 28 7.49 -9.66 -1.10
N ASP A 29 6.69 -9.10 -2.00
CA ASP A 29 6.87 -9.31 -3.43
C ASP A 29 7.48 -8.12 -4.14
N TYR A 30 7.18 -6.91 -3.68
CA TYR A 30 7.72 -5.70 -4.31
C TYR A 30 7.57 -4.51 -3.36
N PHE A 31 8.22 -3.41 -3.73
CA PHE A 31 8.08 -2.14 -3.02
C PHE A 31 7.31 -1.16 -3.88
N LEU A 32 6.51 -0.34 -3.21
CA LEU A 32 5.87 0.82 -3.84
C LEU A 32 6.47 2.08 -3.25
N ARG A 33 6.81 3.03 -4.12
CA ARG A 33 7.22 4.35 -3.68
C ARG A 33 5.98 5.22 -3.52
N VAL A 34 5.85 5.80 -2.35
CA VAL A 34 4.69 6.59 -1.99
C VAL A 34 4.79 7.98 -2.57
N LYS A 35 3.70 8.46 -3.16
CA LYS A 35 3.55 9.82 -3.63
C LYS A 35 2.36 10.45 -2.94
N GLY A 36 2.57 11.64 -2.39
CA GLY A 36 1.53 12.34 -1.67
C GLY A 36 1.50 11.98 -0.19
N LEU A 37 0.52 12.50 0.50
CA LEU A 37 0.46 12.46 1.96
C LEU A 37 -0.81 11.83 2.53
N SER A 38 -1.55 11.07 1.73
CA SER A 38 -2.83 10.54 2.19
C SER A 38 -2.72 9.54 3.34
N MET A 39 -1.51 9.07 3.63
CA MET A 39 -1.28 8.11 4.72
C MET A 39 -0.30 8.65 5.76
N LYS A 40 -0.15 9.96 5.86
CA LYS A 40 0.85 10.55 6.75
C LYS A 40 0.58 10.24 8.22
N ASP A 41 -0.68 10.15 8.63
CA ASP A 41 -1.02 9.88 10.03
C ASP A 41 -0.78 8.42 10.41
N ALA A 42 -0.53 7.57 9.43
CA ALA A 42 -0.09 6.20 9.65
C ALA A 42 1.43 6.09 9.66
N GLY A 43 2.12 7.22 9.54
CA GLY A 43 3.58 7.24 9.51
C GLY A 43 4.17 6.99 8.13
N ILE A 44 3.34 6.98 7.09
CA ILE A 44 3.80 6.73 5.72
C ILE A 44 3.90 8.07 5.01
N MET A 45 5.11 8.45 4.67
CA MET A 45 5.40 9.76 4.10
C MET A 45 5.75 9.64 2.62
N GLU A 46 5.74 10.78 1.94
CA GLU A 46 6.14 10.80 0.54
C GLU A 46 7.56 10.28 0.38
N ASP A 47 7.78 9.52 -0.68
CA ASP A 47 9.03 8.86 -1.03
C ASP A 47 9.40 7.65 -0.16
N ASP A 48 8.58 7.29 0.81
CA ASP A 48 8.77 6.05 1.53
C ASP A 48 8.59 4.86 0.58
N LEU A 49 9.27 3.77 0.88
CA LEU A 49 9.09 2.51 0.18
C LEU A 49 8.28 1.58 1.06
N VAL A 50 7.14 1.16 0.56
CA VAL A 50 6.25 0.26 1.29
C VAL A 50 6.39 -1.14 0.70
N ALA A 51 6.74 -2.10 1.55
CA ALA A 51 6.88 -3.49 1.13
C ALA A 51 5.49 -4.11 1.01
N ILE A 52 5.20 -4.67 -0.14
CA ILE A 52 3.87 -5.19 -0.46
C ILE A 52 3.95 -6.69 -0.71
N LYS A 53 3.03 -7.41 -0.09
CA LYS A 53 2.80 -8.81 -0.38
C LYS A 53 1.57 -8.91 -1.27
N LYS A 54 1.73 -9.55 -2.41
CA LYS A 54 0.61 -9.77 -3.34
C LYS A 54 -0.39 -10.72 -2.72
N THR A 55 -1.59 -10.25 -2.52
CA THR A 55 -2.68 -11.06 -2.00
C THR A 55 -3.99 -10.32 -2.19
N SER A 56 -5.07 -11.06 -2.37
CA SER A 56 -6.40 -10.49 -2.31
C SER A 56 -7.07 -10.76 -0.96
N GLU A 57 -6.40 -11.51 -0.10
CA GLU A 57 -6.92 -11.83 1.22
C GLU A 57 -6.44 -10.80 2.22
N VAL A 58 -7.34 -9.87 2.55
CA VAL A 58 -7.02 -8.78 3.45
C VAL A 58 -8.11 -8.68 4.51
N ARG A 59 -7.75 -8.04 5.61
CA ARG A 59 -8.64 -7.88 6.77
C ARG A 59 -8.88 -6.41 7.04
N ASN A 60 -9.95 -6.14 7.77
CA ASN A 60 -10.23 -4.78 8.23
C ASN A 60 -9.05 -4.27 9.04
N GLY A 61 -8.61 -3.07 8.71
CA GLY A 61 -7.46 -2.45 9.35
C GLY A 61 -6.15 -2.64 8.62
N ASP A 62 -6.08 -3.54 7.65
CA ASP A 62 -4.88 -3.69 6.84
C ASP A 62 -4.69 -2.47 5.94
N ILE A 63 -3.43 -2.13 5.70
CA ILE A 63 -3.10 -1.14 4.68
C ILE A 63 -2.90 -1.89 3.38
N VAL A 64 -3.72 -1.57 2.40
CA VAL A 64 -3.77 -2.33 1.16
C VAL A 64 -3.43 -1.46 -0.04
N VAL A 65 -2.96 -2.13 -1.09
CA VAL A 65 -2.80 -1.54 -2.40
C VAL A 65 -4.06 -1.86 -3.18
N ALA A 66 -4.81 -0.83 -3.53
CA ALA A 66 -6.04 -0.97 -4.29
C ALA A 66 -5.85 -0.34 -5.65
N ARG A 67 -6.30 -1.07 -6.67
CA ARG A 67 -6.35 -0.54 -8.03
C ARG A 67 -7.80 -0.19 -8.35
N ILE A 68 -8.01 1.05 -8.75
CA ILE A 68 -9.31 1.53 -9.18
C ILE A 68 -9.11 2.06 -10.59
N ASP A 69 -9.69 1.37 -11.56
CA ASP A 69 -9.42 1.63 -12.97
C ASP A 69 -7.92 1.56 -13.24
N ASP A 70 -7.28 2.65 -13.63
CA ASP A 70 -5.85 2.67 -13.91
C ASP A 70 -5.03 3.26 -12.78
N GLU A 71 -5.67 3.59 -11.67
CA GLU A 71 -4.98 4.22 -10.55
C GLU A 71 -4.74 3.23 -9.43
N VAL A 72 -3.57 3.33 -8.83
CA VAL A 72 -3.17 2.51 -7.69
C VAL A 72 -3.03 3.42 -6.48
N THR A 73 -3.64 3.02 -5.37
CA THR A 73 -3.61 3.81 -4.14
C THR A 73 -3.34 2.91 -2.94
N LEU A 74 -2.80 3.51 -1.89
CA LEU A 74 -2.53 2.85 -0.63
C LEU A 74 -3.46 3.45 0.43
N LYS A 75 -4.25 2.61 1.07
CA LYS A 75 -5.26 3.05 2.04
C LYS A 75 -5.51 1.95 3.05
N TYR A 76 -6.13 2.32 4.17
CA TYR A 76 -6.68 1.32 5.08
C TYR A 76 -7.89 0.66 4.43
N PHE A 77 -8.02 -0.62 4.64
CA PHE A 77 -9.13 -1.42 4.13
C PHE A 77 -10.17 -1.64 5.22
N GLN A 78 -11.43 -1.48 4.86
CA GLN A 78 -12.53 -1.87 5.71
C GLN A 78 -13.67 -2.40 4.85
N SER A 79 -14.22 -3.53 5.25
CA SER A 79 -15.32 -4.16 4.53
C SER A 79 -16.49 -4.38 5.47
N SER A 80 -17.69 -4.09 4.99
CA SER A 80 -18.92 -4.32 5.72
C SER A 80 -19.98 -4.75 4.72
N GLY A 81 -20.39 -6.02 4.78
CA GLY A 81 -21.31 -6.56 3.81
C GLY A 81 -20.73 -6.48 2.40
N ASP A 82 -21.46 -5.85 1.50
CA ASP A 82 -21.03 -5.70 0.11
C ASP A 82 -20.25 -4.42 -0.15
N GLN A 83 -20.06 -3.61 0.88
CA GLN A 83 -19.41 -2.32 0.72
C GLN A 83 -17.98 -2.36 1.25
N ILE A 84 -17.08 -1.73 0.51
CA ILE A 84 -15.69 -1.57 0.90
C ILE A 84 -15.42 -0.10 1.06
N LYS A 85 -14.72 0.24 2.15
CA LYS A 85 -14.18 1.57 2.36
C LYS A 85 -12.67 1.52 2.25
N LEU A 86 -12.12 2.50 1.54
CA LEU A 86 -10.69 2.74 1.53
C LEU A 86 -10.48 4.03 2.29
N ILE A 87 -9.80 3.94 3.42
CA ILE A 87 -9.71 5.03 4.38
C ILE A 87 -8.31 5.62 4.39
N PRO A 88 -8.16 6.91 4.07
CA PRO A 88 -6.85 7.55 4.17
C PRO A 88 -6.50 7.80 5.64
N ALA A 89 -5.21 7.91 5.92
CA ALA A 89 -4.73 8.32 7.24
C ALA A 89 -4.32 9.78 7.20
N ASN A 90 -5.25 10.62 6.81
CA ASN A 90 -5.06 12.07 6.71
C ASN A 90 -6.42 12.73 6.56
N ASP A 91 -6.74 13.63 7.49
CA ASP A 91 -8.05 14.28 7.51
C ASP A 91 -8.32 15.17 6.30
N ASP A 92 -7.27 15.54 5.56
CA ASP A 92 -7.42 16.35 4.35
C ASP A 92 -7.88 15.52 3.14
N PHE A 93 -8.00 14.21 3.29
CA PHE A 93 -8.38 13.31 2.22
C PHE A 93 -9.68 12.61 2.57
N GLU A 94 -10.49 12.32 1.57
CA GLU A 94 -11.79 11.69 1.77
C GLU A 94 -11.69 10.18 1.65
N GLU A 95 -12.58 9.50 2.39
CA GLU A 95 -12.76 8.05 2.25
C GLU A 95 -13.33 7.73 0.89
N ILE A 96 -12.94 6.58 0.36
CA ILE A 96 -13.44 6.09 -0.92
C ILE A 96 -14.38 4.91 -0.64
N TYR A 97 -15.60 4.99 -1.15
CA TYR A 97 -16.59 3.93 -0.97
C TYR A 97 -16.74 3.15 -2.26
N ILE A 98 -16.63 1.83 -2.16
CA ILE A 98 -16.64 0.95 -3.32
C ILE A 98 -17.56 -0.23 -3.02
N ASN A 99 -18.37 -0.61 -4.01
CA ASN A 99 -19.15 -1.83 -3.95
C ASN A 99 -18.26 -2.97 -4.41
N LYS A 100 -18.36 -4.14 -3.77
CA LYS A 100 -17.54 -5.31 -4.14
C LYS A 100 -17.71 -5.73 -5.59
N GLU A 101 -18.81 -5.38 -6.20
CA GLU A 101 -19.08 -5.73 -7.58
C GLU A 101 -18.66 -4.66 -8.58
N THR A 102 -18.02 -3.59 -8.09
CA THR A 102 -17.56 -2.51 -8.96
C THR A 102 -16.49 -3.02 -9.91
N GLU A 103 -16.73 -2.82 -11.20
CA GLU A 103 -15.73 -3.17 -12.21
C GLU A 103 -14.52 -2.27 -12.09
N GLY A 104 -13.35 -2.83 -12.38
CA GLY A 104 -12.12 -2.05 -12.35
C GLY A 104 -11.52 -1.89 -10.96
N PHE A 105 -12.11 -2.53 -9.94
CA PHE A 105 -11.58 -2.48 -8.58
C PHE A 105 -10.92 -3.80 -8.22
N PHE A 106 -9.67 -3.74 -7.78
CA PHE A 106 -8.92 -4.92 -7.36
C PHE A 106 -8.08 -4.59 -6.14
N ILE A 107 -8.00 -5.55 -5.21
CA ILE A 107 -7.00 -5.50 -4.15
C ILE A 107 -5.76 -6.22 -4.67
N GLU A 108 -4.67 -5.49 -4.80
CA GLU A 108 -3.43 -6.03 -5.35
C GLU A 108 -2.55 -6.66 -4.28
N GLY A 109 -2.60 -6.13 -3.07
CA GLY A 109 -1.77 -6.63 -2.00
C GLY A 109 -1.96 -5.86 -0.72
N LYS A 110 -1.14 -6.20 0.27
CA LYS A 110 -1.15 -5.51 1.55
C LYS A 110 0.26 -5.11 1.96
N SER A 111 0.35 -4.07 2.77
CA SER A 111 1.61 -3.61 3.31
C SER A 111 2.10 -4.57 4.40
N VAL A 112 3.37 -4.95 4.32
CA VAL A 112 4.01 -5.78 5.35
C VAL A 112 5.25 -5.12 5.91
N GLY A 113 5.61 -3.95 5.45
CA GLY A 113 6.76 -3.24 5.99
C GLY A 113 6.96 -1.90 5.32
N LEU A 114 7.87 -1.11 5.87
CA LEU A 114 8.16 0.23 5.38
C LEU A 114 9.66 0.46 5.46
N VAL A 115 10.21 1.06 4.42
CA VAL A 115 11.62 1.46 4.40
C VAL A 115 11.69 2.94 4.07
N ARG A 116 12.46 3.67 4.85
CA ARG A 116 12.68 5.09 4.63
C ARG A 116 14.15 5.35 4.50
N GLU A 117 14.54 6.01 3.43
CA GLU A 117 15.91 6.44 3.24
C GLU A 117 16.05 7.86 3.78
N ASN A 118 17.18 8.11 4.41
CA ASN A 118 17.53 9.44 4.90
C ASN A 118 18.59 10.05 4.03
#